data_33e475463a6e93beee6ca1a43913b0a6
#
_entry.id   33e475463a6e93beee6ca1a43913b0a6
#
_cell.length_a   1.000
_cell.length_b   1.000
_cell.length_c   1.000
_cell.angle_alpha   90.00
_cell.angle_beta   90.00
_cell.angle_gamma   90.00
#
_symmetry.space_group_name_H-M   'P 1'
#
loop_
_entity.id
_entity.type
_entity.pdbx_description
1 polymer ?
#
loop_
_entity_poly.entity_id
_entity_poly.type
_entity_poly.pdbx_seq_one_letter_code
_entity_poly.pdbx_strand_id
1 'polypeptide(L)'
;MEHLPVEVIGNILSRLGAARDVVIASATCRKWREACRNHLQNLSFNSIDWPVYRDLTTSRLEILITQTIFQTTGLQCLSIFMDDVDEFSAAPVIAWLMYTRESLRQLFYNVRTTPNVNILEKCGRQKLEVLALAHNSITGVEPSYQKFPCLKSICLSFVSISALDLSLLLSACPKIESLALVSPEIVMSDATATMELTSPTLKDVYVEAISLDKFMLEADSLESLHIKDCTLEFFELIGKGTLKHLKIDDVSVIHLDIGESTENLEVVDVSNFTIMWPKFYQMISKSSRLKRLRLWSVVFDDDDEVVDVETIAVCFPRLSHLSLSYDLRDGLLHYGLQGSSQLQNVAVLELGWTLITDIFSHWVGGLLDRCPNLKKLVIHGVVSETKNHEECQTLANFTSYIVRLMRKYIHVEVQFEYE
;
A
#
# COMPACT_ATOMS: atom_id res chain seq x y z
N MET A 1 -9.19 6.52 41.00
CA MET A 1 -7.90 6.45 40.26
C MET A 1 -6.66 6.41 41.18
N GLU A 2 -6.75 6.83 42.41
CA GLU A 2 -5.61 6.79 43.36
C GLU A 2 -5.11 5.38 43.69
N HIS A 3 -5.94 4.35 43.52
CA HIS A 3 -5.63 2.96 43.84
C HIS A 3 -4.98 2.15 42.71
N LEU A 4 -4.89 2.70 41.48
CA LEU A 4 -4.26 1.98 40.37
C LEU A 4 -2.73 1.88 40.58
N PRO A 5 -2.09 0.72 40.33
CA PRO A 5 -0.64 0.59 40.29
C PRO A 5 -0.02 1.53 39.24
N VAL A 6 1.22 1.95 39.47
CA VAL A 6 1.91 2.91 38.57
C VAL A 6 2.13 2.30 37.20
N GLU A 7 2.38 1.00 37.12
CA GLU A 7 2.55 0.23 35.89
C GLU A 7 1.25 0.22 35.04
N VAL A 8 0.09 0.09 35.71
CA VAL A 8 -1.21 0.11 35.03
C VAL A 8 -1.49 1.50 34.44
N ILE A 9 -1.15 2.53 35.17
CA ILE A 9 -1.27 3.92 34.66
C ILE A 9 -0.34 4.10 33.46
N GLY A 10 0.91 3.63 33.53
CA GLY A 10 1.85 3.68 32.42
C GLY A 10 1.34 2.96 31.16
N ASN A 11 0.74 1.78 31.33
CA ASN A 11 0.12 1.03 30.23
C ASN A 11 -1.08 1.78 29.61
N ILE A 12 -1.90 2.45 30.43
CA ILE A 12 -3.00 3.28 29.93
C ILE A 12 -2.44 4.45 29.10
N LEU A 13 -1.42 5.14 29.61
CA LEU A 13 -0.79 6.26 28.93
C LEU A 13 -0.10 5.84 27.64
N SER A 14 0.56 4.68 27.63
CA SER A 14 1.17 4.12 26.41
C SER A 14 0.15 3.80 25.30
N ARG A 15 -1.11 3.50 25.67
CA ARG A 15 -2.19 3.30 24.71
C ARG A 15 -2.76 4.60 24.15
N LEU A 16 -2.70 5.68 24.91
CA LEU A 16 -3.05 7.02 24.41
C LEU A 16 -2.01 7.50 23.39
N GLY A 17 -0.74 7.29 23.66
CA GLY A 17 0.37 7.57 22.77
C GLY A 17 0.68 9.04 22.51
N ALA A 18 -0.34 9.90 22.41
CA ALA A 18 -0.20 11.30 22.10
C ALA A 18 0.57 12.05 23.19
N ALA A 19 1.66 12.73 22.81
CA ALA A 19 2.52 13.46 23.75
C ALA A 19 1.76 14.55 24.53
N ARG A 20 0.79 15.21 23.89
CA ARG A 20 -0.11 16.15 24.54
C ARG A 20 -0.78 15.55 25.78
N ASP A 21 -1.44 14.41 25.60
CA ASP A 21 -2.23 13.78 26.66
C ASP A 21 -1.32 13.22 27.77
N VAL A 22 -0.15 12.73 27.40
CA VAL A 22 0.89 12.31 28.35
C VAL A 22 1.38 13.47 29.18
N VAL A 23 1.68 14.62 28.60
CA VAL A 23 2.12 15.83 29.31
C VAL A 23 1.03 16.34 30.27
N ILE A 24 -0.22 16.44 29.79
CA ILE A 24 -1.37 16.83 30.61
C ILE A 24 -1.54 15.87 31.79
N ALA A 25 -1.50 14.57 31.53
CA ALA A 25 -1.62 13.53 32.55
C ALA A 25 -0.51 13.62 33.59
N SER A 26 0.74 13.84 33.16
CA SER A 26 1.91 13.96 34.05
C SER A 26 1.81 15.18 34.99
N ALA A 27 1.09 16.21 34.59
CA ALA A 27 0.88 17.41 35.39
C ALA A 27 -0.18 17.23 36.50
N THR A 28 -1.04 16.20 36.41
CA THR A 28 -2.17 16.02 37.35
C THR A 28 -1.74 15.66 38.77
N CYS A 29 -0.82 14.70 38.95
CA CYS A 29 -0.29 14.32 40.25
C CYS A 29 1.06 13.60 40.15
N ARG A 30 1.72 13.44 41.32
CA ARG A 30 3.04 12.77 41.40
C ARG A 30 3.02 11.35 40.87
N LYS A 31 1.98 10.57 41.14
CA LYS A 31 1.84 9.17 40.71
C LYS A 31 1.76 9.03 39.19
N TRP A 32 1.00 9.91 38.51
CA TRP A 32 0.91 9.95 37.07
C TRP A 32 2.24 10.37 36.41
N ARG A 33 2.93 11.33 37.04
CA ARG A 33 4.26 11.74 36.58
C ARG A 33 5.29 10.61 36.69
N GLU A 34 5.23 9.82 37.80
CA GLU A 34 6.05 8.65 37.96
C GLU A 34 5.73 7.56 36.92
N ALA A 35 4.46 7.33 36.65
CA ALA A 35 4.00 6.42 35.58
C ALA A 35 4.52 6.84 34.19
N CYS A 36 4.40 8.11 33.84
CA CYS A 36 4.96 8.64 32.58
C CYS A 36 6.47 8.44 32.52
N ARG A 37 7.17 8.69 33.60
CA ARG A 37 8.63 8.57 33.64
C ARG A 37 9.13 7.14 33.48
N ASN A 38 8.54 6.18 34.18
CA ASN A 38 9.12 4.85 34.35
C ASN A 38 8.43 3.76 33.53
N HIS A 39 7.19 4.00 33.06
CA HIS A 39 6.37 2.96 32.44
C HIS A 39 5.75 3.38 31.10
N LEU A 40 6.02 4.59 30.61
CA LEU A 40 5.58 5.00 29.29
C LEU A 40 6.45 4.33 28.23
N GLN A 41 5.80 3.61 27.30
CA GLN A 41 6.49 2.90 26.22
C GLN A 41 6.32 3.56 24.85
N ASN A 42 5.21 4.26 24.63
CA ASN A 42 4.88 4.85 23.35
C ASN A 42 4.69 6.36 23.50
N LEU A 43 5.29 7.13 22.59
CA LEU A 43 5.19 8.58 22.57
C LEU A 43 5.08 9.07 21.13
N SER A 44 4.01 9.80 20.83
CA SER A 44 3.72 10.36 19.52
C SER A 44 3.56 11.87 19.58
N PHE A 45 4.28 12.56 18.73
CA PHE A 45 4.13 13.98 18.44
C PHE A 45 3.55 14.10 17.02
N ASN A 46 2.30 14.53 16.92
CA ASN A 46 1.64 14.69 15.63
C ASN A 46 1.00 16.08 15.56
N SER A 47 1.27 16.83 14.49
CA SER A 47 0.71 18.16 14.27
C SER A 47 -0.81 18.17 14.19
N ILE A 48 -1.44 17.05 13.86
CA ILE A 48 -2.91 16.88 13.85
C ILE A 48 -3.47 16.77 15.27
N ASP A 49 -2.75 16.13 16.20
CA ASP A 49 -3.24 15.88 17.56
C ASP A 49 -3.37 17.15 18.39
N TRP A 50 -2.57 18.16 18.10
CA TRP A 50 -2.57 19.41 18.86
C TRP A 50 -2.30 20.64 17.99
N PRO A 51 -3.31 21.46 17.70
CA PRO A 51 -3.14 22.68 16.87
C PRO A 51 -2.05 23.63 17.40
N VAL A 52 -1.78 23.63 18.71
CA VAL A 52 -0.72 24.45 19.33
C VAL A 52 0.67 24.15 18.73
N TYR A 53 0.91 22.97 18.22
CA TYR A 53 2.18 22.65 17.56
C TYR A 53 2.45 23.56 16.36
N ARG A 54 1.40 23.95 15.63
CA ARG A 54 1.48 24.84 14.47
C ARG A 54 1.81 26.28 14.84
N ASP A 55 1.45 26.69 16.05
CA ASP A 55 1.68 28.06 16.55
C ASP A 55 3.07 28.21 17.19
N LEU A 56 3.77 27.11 17.41
CA LEU A 56 5.11 27.11 18.00
C LEU A 56 6.19 27.36 16.94
N THR A 57 7.19 28.16 17.29
CA THR A 57 8.42 28.19 16.48
C THR A 57 9.13 26.85 16.58
N THR A 58 9.87 26.46 15.51
CA THR A 58 10.63 25.22 15.46
C THR A 58 11.48 24.99 16.71
N SER A 59 12.21 26.01 17.17
CA SER A 59 13.04 25.90 18.38
C SER A 59 12.23 25.62 19.65
N ARG A 60 11.03 26.17 19.79
CA ARG A 60 10.15 25.88 20.95
C ARG A 60 9.60 24.47 20.88
N LEU A 61 9.28 24.02 19.67
CA LEU A 61 8.83 22.66 19.43
C LEU A 61 9.94 21.65 19.73
N GLU A 62 11.16 21.90 19.29
CA GLU A 62 12.34 21.09 19.63
C GLU A 62 12.55 21.00 21.14
N ILE A 63 12.43 22.11 21.87
CA ILE A 63 12.54 22.11 23.34
C ILE A 63 11.45 21.27 23.98
N LEU A 64 10.19 21.41 23.54
CA LEU A 64 9.08 20.65 24.07
C LEU A 64 9.26 19.14 23.83
N ILE A 65 9.63 18.74 22.63
CA ILE A 65 9.90 17.34 22.28
C ILE A 65 11.06 16.80 23.13
N THR A 66 12.15 17.55 23.22
CA THR A 66 13.33 17.18 24.02
C THR A 66 12.97 16.96 25.49
N GLN A 67 12.25 17.91 26.10
CA GLN A 67 11.85 17.80 27.50
C GLN A 67 10.94 16.60 27.75
N THR A 68 10.03 16.33 26.83
CA THR A 68 9.10 15.21 26.96
C THR A 68 9.82 13.87 26.82
N ILE A 69 10.67 13.71 25.82
CA ILE A 69 11.45 12.48 25.61
C ILE A 69 12.36 12.20 26.81
N PHE A 70 13.09 13.22 27.31
CA PHE A 70 14.06 13.03 28.39
C PHE A 70 13.42 12.82 29.78
N GLN A 71 12.12 13.07 29.89
CA GLN A 71 11.36 12.72 31.08
C GLN A 71 10.89 11.26 31.11
N THR A 72 11.03 10.53 30.02
CA THR A 72 10.62 9.13 29.89
C THR A 72 11.82 8.21 29.88
N THR A 73 11.74 7.07 30.52
CA THR A 73 12.77 6.02 30.48
C THR A 73 12.19 4.77 29.82
N GLY A 74 12.99 4.11 28.96
CA GLY A 74 12.56 2.85 28.35
C GLY A 74 11.52 2.97 27.24
N LEU A 75 11.48 4.10 26.55
CA LEU A 75 10.61 4.34 25.41
C LEU A 75 10.87 3.32 24.28
N GLN A 76 9.82 2.61 23.85
CA GLN A 76 9.90 1.57 22.82
C GLN A 76 9.41 2.05 21.44
N CYS A 77 8.46 2.97 21.42
CA CYS A 77 7.93 3.56 20.18
C CYS A 77 8.02 5.08 20.27
N LEU A 78 8.71 5.68 19.31
CA LEU A 78 8.79 7.13 19.13
C LEU A 78 8.25 7.48 17.74
N SER A 79 7.27 8.38 17.72
CA SER A 79 6.65 8.89 16.51
C SER A 79 6.73 10.42 16.52
N ILE A 80 7.29 11.02 15.47
CA ILE A 80 7.39 12.46 15.28
C ILE A 80 6.90 12.78 13.86
N PHE A 81 5.64 13.23 13.76
CA PHE A 81 4.98 13.63 12.53
C PHE A 81 4.59 15.11 12.60
N MET A 82 5.40 15.97 11.95
CA MET A 82 5.23 17.43 11.97
C MET A 82 5.13 17.94 10.53
N ASP A 83 3.93 17.90 9.97
CA ASP A 83 3.70 18.27 8.57
C ASP A 83 3.95 19.77 8.28
N ASP A 84 3.81 20.63 9.33
CA ASP A 84 3.98 22.07 9.22
C ASP A 84 5.41 22.54 9.57
N VAL A 85 6.35 21.60 9.76
CA VAL A 85 7.75 21.92 10.11
C VAL A 85 8.67 21.45 8.99
N ASP A 86 9.32 22.40 8.33
CA ASP A 86 10.24 22.10 7.24
C ASP A 86 11.51 21.38 7.73
N GLU A 87 12.12 21.88 8.81
CA GLU A 87 13.40 21.40 9.31
C GLU A 87 13.52 21.51 10.83
N PHE A 88 14.15 20.49 11.44
CA PHE A 88 14.68 20.56 12.81
C PHE A 88 16.18 20.76 12.82
N SER A 89 16.69 21.32 13.92
CA SER A 89 18.13 21.36 14.18
C SER A 89 18.66 19.93 14.39
N ALA A 90 19.84 19.64 13.85
CA ALA A 90 20.45 18.32 13.96
C ALA A 90 20.71 17.86 15.42
N ALA A 91 21.16 18.80 16.29
CA ALA A 91 21.57 18.47 17.64
C ALA A 91 20.46 17.89 18.53
N PRO A 92 19.25 18.47 18.60
CA PRO A 92 18.11 17.86 19.32
C PRO A 92 17.78 16.47 18.79
N VAL A 93 17.68 16.29 17.46
CA VAL A 93 17.34 15.00 16.85
C VAL A 93 18.36 13.93 17.18
N ILE A 94 19.66 14.23 17.07
CA ILE A 94 20.73 13.31 17.50
C ILE A 94 20.57 12.95 18.98
N ALA A 95 20.28 13.94 19.83
CA ALA A 95 20.10 13.71 21.26
C ALA A 95 18.91 12.78 21.55
N TRP A 96 17.76 12.93 20.87
CA TRP A 96 16.60 12.06 21.00
C TRP A 96 16.91 10.61 20.63
N LEU A 97 17.58 10.42 19.47
CA LEU A 97 17.95 9.10 18.96
C LEU A 97 18.98 8.42 19.89
N MET A 98 19.98 9.16 20.34
CA MET A 98 20.99 8.63 21.26
C MET A 98 20.42 8.28 22.65
N TYR A 99 19.49 9.09 23.15
CA TYR A 99 18.83 8.82 24.42
C TYR A 99 17.96 7.56 24.38
N THR A 100 17.23 7.34 23.29
CA THR A 100 16.30 6.22 23.14
C THR A 100 16.92 4.96 22.56
N ARG A 101 18.17 5.01 22.08
CA ARG A 101 18.82 3.95 21.28
C ARG A 101 18.78 2.54 21.88
N GLU A 102 18.82 2.40 23.20
CA GLU A 102 18.89 1.10 23.87
C GLU A 102 17.51 0.45 24.09
N SER A 103 16.45 1.23 24.02
CA SER A 103 15.08 0.77 24.28
C SER A 103 14.18 0.77 23.06
N LEU A 104 14.49 1.59 22.04
CA LEU A 104 13.62 1.83 20.89
C LEU A 104 13.47 0.59 20.01
N ARG A 105 12.20 0.25 19.74
CA ARG A 105 11.80 -0.82 18.83
C ARG A 105 11.14 -0.27 17.56
N GLN A 106 10.48 0.87 17.65
CA GLN A 106 9.77 1.48 16.53
C GLN A 106 10.11 2.97 16.44
N LEU A 107 10.53 3.40 15.28
CA LEU A 107 10.82 4.80 14.98
C LEU A 107 10.02 5.24 13.75
N PHE A 108 9.23 6.28 13.93
CA PHE A 108 8.50 6.97 12.86
C PHE A 108 8.93 8.43 12.88
N TYR A 109 9.51 8.92 11.78
CA TYR A 109 10.08 10.25 11.75
C TYR A 109 9.93 10.91 10.37
N ASN A 110 9.31 12.10 10.30
CA ASN A 110 8.98 12.77 9.04
C ASN A 110 9.56 14.18 8.86
N VAL A 111 10.53 14.60 9.62
CA VAL A 111 11.05 15.98 9.54
C VAL A 111 12.49 15.98 9.04
N ARG A 112 12.83 16.90 8.12
CA ARG A 112 14.23 17.13 7.69
C ARG A 112 15.07 17.69 8.83
N THR A 113 16.36 17.51 8.74
CA THR A 113 17.31 18.09 9.71
C THR A 113 18.34 18.97 9.03
N THR A 114 18.69 20.07 9.67
CA THR A 114 19.79 20.95 9.22
C THR A 114 20.85 21.08 10.32
N PRO A 115 22.14 20.69 10.05
CA PRO A 115 22.57 19.90 8.90
C PRO A 115 21.91 18.51 8.86
N ASN A 116 21.94 17.88 7.68
CA ASN A 116 21.35 16.55 7.51
C ASN A 116 21.97 15.53 8.47
N VAL A 117 21.10 14.74 9.12
CA VAL A 117 21.50 13.68 10.05
C VAL A 117 21.18 12.34 9.44
N ASN A 118 22.17 11.49 9.31
CA ASN A 118 21.93 10.09 8.97
C ASN A 118 21.25 9.37 10.16
N ILE A 119 19.92 9.24 10.10
CA ILE A 119 19.11 8.62 11.15
C ILE A 119 19.55 7.18 11.40
N LEU A 120 19.89 6.43 10.34
CA LEU A 120 20.34 5.03 10.45
C LEU A 120 21.63 4.88 11.26
N GLU A 121 22.50 5.88 11.24
CA GLU A 121 23.74 5.87 12.01
C GLU A 121 23.49 6.15 13.50
N LYS A 122 22.51 7.00 13.81
CA LYS A 122 22.26 7.49 15.18
C LYS A 122 21.23 6.70 15.95
N CYS A 123 20.26 6.05 15.27
CA CYS A 123 19.25 5.25 15.93
C CYS A 123 19.83 3.95 16.53
N GLY A 124 19.14 3.40 17.52
CA GLY A 124 19.50 2.11 18.12
C GLY A 124 19.21 0.94 17.19
N ARG A 125 20.24 0.16 16.87
CA ARG A 125 20.17 -0.90 15.84
C ARG A 125 19.73 -2.25 16.36
N GLN A 126 20.05 -2.55 17.63
CA GLN A 126 19.94 -3.90 18.16
C GLN A 126 18.50 -4.37 18.41
N LYS A 127 17.60 -3.44 18.73
CA LYS A 127 16.22 -3.76 19.10
C LYS A 127 15.20 -3.17 18.12
N LEU A 128 15.64 -2.37 17.15
CA LEU A 128 14.74 -1.72 16.20
C LEU A 128 14.06 -2.77 15.33
N GLU A 129 12.73 -2.78 15.33
CA GLU A 129 11.87 -3.71 14.58
C GLU A 129 11.15 -3.02 13.43
N VAL A 130 10.81 -1.74 13.59
CA VAL A 130 10.11 -0.94 12.58
C VAL A 130 10.79 0.41 12.43
N LEU A 131 11.08 0.77 11.19
CA LEU A 131 11.63 2.07 10.80
C LEU A 131 10.76 2.69 9.70
N ALA A 132 10.20 3.86 9.97
CA ALA A 132 9.53 4.67 8.96
C ALA A 132 10.16 6.07 8.94
N LEU A 133 10.72 6.44 7.80
CA LEU A 133 11.34 7.74 7.58
C LEU A 133 10.61 8.45 6.44
N ALA A 134 10.36 9.74 6.64
CA ALA A 134 9.88 10.60 5.57
C ALA A 134 10.70 11.90 5.52
N HIS A 135 10.85 12.45 4.31
CA HIS A 135 11.57 13.70 4.06
C HIS A 135 13.02 13.71 4.59
N ASN A 136 13.70 12.57 4.50
CA ASN A 136 15.07 12.40 4.98
C ASN A 136 16.00 12.03 3.83
N SER A 137 17.31 12.02 4.11
CA SER A 137 18.32 11.54 3.19
C SER A 137 19.16 10.46 3.86
N ILE A 138 19.34 9.35 3.16
CA ILE A 138 20.13 8.20 3.60
C ILE A 138 21.35 8.12 2.69
N THR A 139 22.52 8.20 3.26
CA THR A 139 23.80 8.15 2.54
C THR A 139 24.81 7.31 3.31
N GLY A 140 25.70 6.63 2.60
CA GLY A 140 26.83 5.92 3.19
C GLY A 140 26.43 4.74 4.09
N VAL A 141 25.55 3.85 3.60
CA VAL A 141 25.19 2.62 4.31
C VAL A 141 26.35 1.63 4.28
N GLU A 142 26.85 1.24 5.45
CA GLU A 142 27.93 0.27 5.59
C GLU A 142 27.46 -0.98 6.33
N PRO A 143 27.11 -2.08 5.64
CA PRO A 143 26.53 -3.28 6.26
C PRO A 143 27.42 -3.95 7.29
N SER A 144 28.73 -3.79 7.20
CA SER A 144 29.71 -4.33 8.16
C SER A 144 29.56 -3.72 9.55
N TYR A 145 29.16 -2.46 9.65
CA TYR A 145 28.98 -1.71 10.89
C TYR A 145 27.52 -1.46 11.26
N GLN A 146 26.63 -1.46 10.26
CA GLN A 146 25.23 -1.04 10.41
C GLN A 146 24.27 -2.25 10.28
N LYS A 147 24.42 -3.25 11.13
CA LYS A 147 23.49 -4.38 11.16
C LYS A 147 22.25 -4.05 11.97
N PHE A 148 21.09 -4.35 11.41
CA PHE A 148 19.78 -4.25 12.04
C PHE A 148 19.19 -5.66 12.26
N PRO A 149 19.64 -6.39 13.29
CA PRO A 149 19.33 -7.82 13.45
C PRO A 149 17.86 -8.11 13.77
N CYS A 150 17.10 -7.11 14.17
CA CYS A 150 15.68 -7.25 14.54
C CYS A 150 14.72 -6.52 13.60
N LEU A 151 15.23 -5.75 12.63
CA LEU A 151 14.39 -4.93 11.76
C LEU A 151 13.57 -5.82 10.82
N LYS A 152 12.25 -5.64 10.88
CA LYS A 152 11.26 -6.40 10.11
C LYS A 152 10.56 -5.56 9.07
N SER A 153 10.42 -4.27 9.31
CA SER A 153 9.68 -3.36 8.42
C SER A 153 10.42 -2.05 8.21
N ILE A 154 10.56 -1.67 6.95
CA ILE A 154 11.11 -0.39 6.52
C ILE A 154 10.07 0.30 5.65
N CYS A 155 9.78 1.57 5.95
CA CYS A 155 9.00 2.47 5.12
C CYS A 155 9.80 3.75 4.86
N LEU A 156 10.04 4.05 3.60
CA LEU A 156 10.78 5.24 3.15
C LEU A 156 9.86 6.07 2.26
N SER A 157 9.47 7.27 2.74
CA SER A 157 8.58 8.19 2.02
C SER A 157 9.30 9.49 1.74
N PHE A 158 9.38 9.90 0.48
CA PHE A 158 10.11 11.13 0.09
C PHE A 158 11.55 11.15 0.63
N VAL A 159 12.21 10.00 0.62
CA VAL A 159 13.58 9.83 1.11
C VAL A 159 14.54 9.83 -0.06
N SER A 160 15.58 10.64 0.02
CA SER A 160 16.69 10.62 -0.95
C SER A 160 17.66 9.51 -0.56
N ILE A 161 17.86 8.53 -1.45
CA ILE A 161 18.70 7.35 -1.23
C ILE A 161 19.26 6.86 -2.57
N SER A 162 20.51 6.39 -2.58
CA SER A 162 21.03 5.72 -3.77
C SER A 162 20.52 4.28 -3.88
N ALA A 163 20.41 3.74 -5.10
CA ALA A 163 20.06 2.34 -5.32
C ALA A 163 21.02 1.38 -4.58
N LEU A 164 22.31 1.72 -4.56
CA LEU A 164 23.34 0.98 -3.83
C LEU A 164 23.10 1.02 -2.32
N ASP A 165 22.86 2.22 -1.73
CA ASP A 165 22.62 2.34 -0.29
C ASP A 165 21.35 1.58 0.13
N LEU A 166 20.31 1.56 -0.70
CA LEU A 166 19.08 0.79 -0.44
C LEU A 166 19.36 -0.72 -0.44
N SER A 167 20.10 -1.21 -1.43
CA SER A 167 20.51 -2.62 -1.49
C SER A 167 21.37 -3.02 -0.29
N LEU A 168 22.35 -2.16 0.09
CA LEU A 168 23.18 -2.38 1.26
C LEU A 168 22.35 -2.35 2.57
N LEU A 169 21.35 -1.47 2.66
CA LEU A 169 20.44 -1.42 3.81
C LEU A 169 19.65 -2.73 3.96
N LEU A 170 19.09 -3.26 2.87
CA LEU A 170 18.40 -4.55 2.91
C LEU A 170 19.33 -5.69 3.33
N SER A 171 20.56 -5.70 2.82
CA SER A 171 21.60 -6.67 3.21
C SER A 171 21.97 -6.59 4.69
N ALA A 172 21.86 -5.40 5.30
CA ALA A 172 22.08 -5.19 6.73
C ALA A 172 20.92 -5.66 7.61
N CYS A 173 19.76 -6.01 7.01
CA CYS A 173 18.52 -6.35 7.69
C CYS A 173 18.13 -7.82 7.47
N PRO A 174 18.75 -8.80 8.16
CA PRO A 174 18.56 -10.23 7.87
C PRO A 174 17.16 -10.77 8.20
N LYS A 175 16.31 -10.00 8.86
CA LYS A 175 14.94 -10.36 9.22
C LYS A 175 13.89 -9.45 8.58
N ILE A 176 14.26 -8.73 7.55
CA ILE A 176 13.32 -7.83 6.87
C ILE A 176 12.19 -8.63 6.23
N GLU A 177 10.97 -8.27 6.52
CA GLU A 177 9.75 -8.89 5.99
C GLU A 177 8.94 -7.94 5.13
N SER A 178 9.00 -6.62 5.42
CA SER A 178 8.19 -5.62 4.71
C SER A 178 9.04 -4.42 4.29
N LEU A 179 8.90 -4.03 3.02
CA LEU A 179 9.52 -2.85 2.42
C LEU A 179 8.46 -1.99 1.76
N ALA A 180 8.36 -0.72 2.15
CA ALA A 180 7.54 0.27 1.49
C ALA A 180 8.40 1.43 1.01
N LEU A 181 8.33 1.74 -0.28
CA LEU A 181 8.99 2.87 -0.94
C LEU A 181 7.90 3.78 -1.52
N VAL A 182 7.76 4.99 -0.97
CA VAL A 182 6.74 5.96 -1.39
C VAL A 182 7.43 7.21 -1.89
N SER A 183 7.34 7.49 -3.17
CA SER A 183 7.98 8.66 -3.80
C SER A 183 9.46 8.86 -3.37
N PRO A 184 10.31 7.81 -3.36
CA PRO A 184 11.69 7.97 -3.00
C PRO A 184 12.43 8.76 -4.10
N GLU A 185 13.34 9.62 -3.70
CA GLU A 185 14.29 10.25 -4.60
C GLU A 185 15.50 9.32 -4.76
N ILE A 186 15.51 8.50 -5.82
CA ILE A 186 16.63 7.61 -6.08
C ILE A 186 17.78 8.39 -6.70
N VAL A 187 18.85 8.57 -5.92
CA VAL A 187 20.06 9.23 -6.39
C VAL A 187 20.83 8.29 -7.31
N MET A 188 20.98 8.69 -8.56
CA MET A 188 21.65 7.89 -9.59
C MET A 188 23.12 8.29 -9.72
N SER A 189 23.98 7.28 -9.84
CA SER A 189 25.39 7.45 -10.17
C SER A 189 25.67 7.33 -11.67
N ASP A 190 24.80 6.66 -12.42
CA ASP A 190 24.98 6.30 -13.82
C ASP A 190 23.90 6.91 -14.72
N ALA A 191 24.12 6.83 -16.05
CA ALA A 191 23.19 7.34 -17.06
C ALA A 191 21.86 6.55 -17.12
N THR A 192 21.82 5.33 -16.57
CA THR A 192 20.64 4.45 -16.54
C THR A 192 20.09 4.35 -15.11
N ALA A 193 18.79 4.60 -14.98
CA ALA A 193 18.09 4.54 -13.71
C ALA A 193 17.77 3.08 -13.33
N THR A 194 18.75 2.34 -12.84
CA THR A 194 18.61 0.93 -12.48
C THR A 194 18.59 0.72 -10.97
N MET A 195 17.62 -0.06 -10.48
CA MET A 195 17.53 -0.49 -9.08
C MET A 195 17.44 -2.01 -9.00
N GLU A 196 18.37 -2.61 -8.28
CA GLU A 196 18.42 -4.06 -8.04
C GLU A 196 18.35 -4.30 -6.53
N LEU A 197 17.30 -5.00 -6.10
CA LEU A 197 17.07 -5.33 -4.70
C LEU A 197 17.05 -6.85 -4.51
N THR A 198 17.86 -7.34 -3.59
CA THR A 198 17.90 -8.75 -3.23
C THR A 198 17.65 -8.93 -1.75
N SER A 199 16.58 -9.66 -1.40
CA SER A 199 16.32 -10.03 -0.02
C SER A 199 15.48 -11.32 0.06
N PRO A 200 16.04 -12.40 0.58
CA PRO A 200 15.33 -13.69 0.64
C PRO A 200 14.19 -13.73 1.67
N THR A 201 14.13 -12.77 2.58
CA THR A 201 13.15 -12.75 3.68
C THR A 201 11.98 -11.81 3.46
N LEU A 202 12.02 -10.98 2.41
CA LEU A 202 10.91 -10.07 2.07
C LEU A 202 9.65 -10.87 1.74
N LYS A 203 8.54 -10.48 2.37
CA LYS A 203 7.20 -11.01 2.18
C LYS A 203 6.27 -10.01 1.52
N ASP A 204 6.39 -8.74 1.91
CA ASP A 204 5.54 -7.66 1.44
C ASP A 204 6.38 -6.53 0.87
N VAL A 205 6.13 -6.17 -0.39
CA VAL A 205 6.77 -5.04 -1.06
C VAL A 205 5.69 -4.10 -1.61
N TYR A 206 5.78 -2.85 -1.19
CA TYR A 206 4.98 -1.74 -1.70
C TYR A 206 5.89 -0.70 -2.34
N VAL A 207 5.59 -0.33 -3.57
CA VAL A 207 6.34 0.67 -4.34
C VAL A 207 5.36 1.67 -4.94
N GLU A 208 5.56 2.96 -4.67
CA GLU A 208 4.69 4.03 -5.16
C GLU A 208 5.50 5.21 -5.68
N ALA A 209 5.09 5.74 -6.82
CA ALA A 209 5.60 6.95 -7.45
C ALA A 209 7.12 6.88 -7.70
N ILE A 210 7.56 5.82 -8.39
CA ILE A 210 8.95 5.63 -8.82
C ILE A 210 9.04 5.69 -10.35
N SER A 211 10.06 6.37 -10.86
CA SER A 211 10.42 6.37 -12.27
C SER A 211 11.83 5.81 -12.45
N LEU A 212 11.95 4.67 -13.14
CA LEU A 212 13.21 3.94 -13.36
C LEU A 212 13.22 3.30 -14.74
N ASP A 213 14.42 3.19 -15.34
CA ASP A 213 14.60 2.39 -16.56
C ASP A 213 14.47 0.89 -16.22
N LYS A 214 15.08 0.46 -15.12
CA LYS A 214 15.08 -0.96 -14.74
C LYS A 214 14.89 -1.12 -13.23
N PHE A 215 13.91 -1.96 -12.85
CA PHE A 215 13.73 -2.40 -11.48
C PHE A 215 13.74 -3.92 -11.40
N MET A 216 14.71 -4.48 -10.71
CA MET A 216 14.82 -5.92 -10.43
C MET A 216 14.63 -6.18 -8.95
N LEU A 217 13.75 -7.14 -8.63
CA LEU A 217 13.48 -7.58 -7.26
C LEU A 217 13.72 -9.09 -7.16
N GLU A 218 14.72 -9.50 -6.41
CA GLU A 218 14.98 -10.89 -6.08
C GLU A 218 14.52 -11.20 -4.65
N ALA A 219 13.41 -11.94 -4.51
CA ALA A 219 12.77 -12.20 -3.24
C ALA A 219 12.07 -13.56 -3.19
N ASP A 220 12.76 -14.54 -2.63
CA ASP A 220 12.31 -15.95 -2.56
C ASP A 220 11.07 -16.19 -1.69
N SER A 221 10.78 -15.30 -0.75
CA SER A 221 9.67 -15.41 0.22
C SER A 221 8.53 -14.43 -0.04
N LEU A 222 8.54 -13.74 -1.19
CA LEU A 222 7.57 -12.69 -1.47
C LEU A 222 6.16 -13.25 -1.59
N GLU A 223 5.26 -12.75 -0.76
CA GLU A 223 3.84 -13.11 -0.73
C GLU A 223 2.94 -12.02 -1.33
N SER A 224 3.33 -10.76 -1.21
CA SER A 224 2.54 -9.61 -1.65
C SER A 224 3.42 -8.59 -2.37
N LEU A 225 3.02 -8.21 -3.58
CA LEU A 225 3.63 -7.16 -4.37
C LEU A 225 2.58 -6.14 -4.78
N HIS A 226 2.81 -4.88 -4.43
CA HIS A 226 1.99 -3.78 -4.86
C HIS A 226 2.85 -2.68 -5.49
N ILE A 227 2.61 -2.41 -6.78
CA ILE A 227 3.26 -1.35 -7.54
C ILE A 227 2.19 -0.33 -7.91
N LYS A 228 2.43 0.95 -7.59
CA LYS A 228 1.47 2.03 -7.79
C LYS A 228 2.13 3.29 -8.33
N ASP A 229 1.47 4.01 -9.23
CA ASP A 229 1.92 5.30 -9.80
C ASP A 229 3.37 5.25 -10.31
N CYS A 230 3.79 4.14 -10.95
CA CYS A 230 5.17 3.92 -11.36
C CYS A 230 5.34 3.98 -12.88
N THR A 231 6.50 4.52 -13.30
CA THR A 231 6.93 4.50 -14.70
C THR A 231 8.23 3.70 -14.80
N LEU A 232 8.18 2.54 -15.49
CA LEU A 232 9.28 1.61 -15.61
C LEU A 232 9.45 1.20 -17.08
N GLU A 233 10.69 1.08 -17.56
CA GLU A 233 10.90 0.39 -18.84
C GLU A 233 10.89 -1.12 -18.65
N PHE A 234 11.54 -1.58 -17.59
CA PHE A 234 11.68 -3.01 -17.31
C PHE A 234 11.45 -3.29 -15.81
N PHE A 235 10.52 -4.21 -15.51
CA PHE A 235 10.34 -4.77 -14.17
C PHE A 235 10.51 -6.29 -14.20
N GLU A 236 11.38 -6.80 -13.32
CA GLU A 236 11.61 -8.23 -13.16
C GLU A 236 11.51 -8.67 -11.71
N LEU A 237 10.67 -9.68 -11.44
CA LEU A 237 10.59 -10.35 -10.15
C LEU A 237 11.21 -11.75 -10.26
N ILE A 238 12.27 -11.98 -9.52
CA ILE A 238 12.93 -13.28 -9.40
C ILE A 238 12.56 -13.87 -8.03
N GLY A 239 11.89 -15.02 -8.03
CA GLY A 239 11.44 -15.66 -6.79
C GLY A 239 10.98 -17.09 -6.99
N LYS A 240 10.68 -17.79 -5.88
CA LYS A 240 10.35 -19.24 -5.86
C LYS A 240 8.84 -19.54 -5.90
N GLY A 241 8.04 -18.73 -6.55
CA GLY A 241 6.60 -19.02 -6.70
C GLY A 241 5.78 -18.85 -5.41
N THR A 242 6.20 -17.97 -4.50
CA THR A 242 5.51 -17.73 -3.23
C THR A 242 4.48 -16.61 -3.30
N LEU A 243 4.44 -15.85 -4.41
CA LEU A 243 3.57 -14.71 -4.58
C LEU A 243 2.09 -15.12 -4.57
N LYS A 244 1.33 -14.53 -3.64
CA LYS A 244 -0.12 -14.73 -3.47
C LYS A 244 -0.93 -13.54 -3.94
N HIS A 245 -0.44 -12.34 -3.71
CA HIS A 245 -1.12 -11.09 -3.99
C HIS A 245 -0.28 -10.22 -4.93
N LEU A 246 -0.83 -9.97 -6.11
CA LEU A 246 -0.27 -9.03 -7.09
C LEU A 246 -1.24 -7.87 -7.27
N LYS A 247 -0.77 -6.66 -6.99
CA LYS A 247 -1.52 -5.44 -7.27
C LYS A 247 -0.69 -4.48 -8.11
N ILE A 248 -1.27 -4.03 -9.23
CA ILE A 248 -0.68 -3.06 -10.15
C ILE A 248 -1.72 -1.95 -10.34
N ASP A 249 -1.36 -0.71 -10.02
CA ASP A 249 -2.27 0.42 -10.03
C ASP A 249 -1.58 1.66 -10.62
N ASP A 250 -2.11 2.17 -11.72
CA ASP A 250 -1.57 3.33 -12.44
C ASP A 250 -0.06 3.19 -12.78
N VAL A 251 0.28 2.11 -13.47
CA VAL A 251 1.67 1.78 -13.79
C VAL A 251 1.88 1.79 -15.30
N SER A 252 2.92 2.48 -15.75
CA SER A 252 3.43 2.37 -17.11
C SER A 252 4.69 1.50 -17.11
N VAL A 253 4.63 0.33 -17.75
CA VAL A 253 5.79 -0.56 -17.88
C VAL A 253 5.83 -1.18 -19.28
N ILE A 254 7.01 -1.15 -19.92
CA ILE A 254 7.19 -1.73 -21.26
C ILE A 254 7.35 -3.26 -21.17
N HIS A 255 8.14 -3.71 -20.20
CA HIS A 255 8.41 -5.13 -19.98
C HIS A 255 8.15 -5.52 -18.52
N LEU A 256 7.08 -6.28 -18.31
CA LEU A 256 6.73 -6.86 -17.01
C LEU A 256 7.05 -8.36 -17.03
N ASP A 257 8.02 -8.79 -16.23
CA ASP A 257 8.34 -10.20 -16.01
C ASP A 257 8.25 -10.53 -14.51
N ILE A 258 7.31 -11.41 -14.17
CA ILE A 258 7.13 -11.93 -12.80
C ILE A 258 7.61 -13.40 -12.71
N GLY A 259 8.14 -13.92 -13.81
CA GLY A 259 8.77 -15.22 -13.88
C GLY A 259 7.87 -16.40 -13.44
N GLU A 260 8.45 -17.31 -12.69
CA GLU A 260 7.76 -18.48 -12.11
C GLU A 260 7.03 -18.15 -10.80
N SER A 261 7.15 -16.91 -10.31
CA SER A 261 6.59 -16.47 -9.04
C SER A 261 5.06 -16.50 -9.00
N THR A 262 4.39 -16.70 -10.13
CA THR A 262 2.93 -16.62 -10.29
C THR A 262 2.16 -17.90 -9.97
N GLU A 263 2.81 -19.04 -9.69
CA GLU A 263 2.13 -20.34 -9.50
C GLU A 263 1.14 -20.38 -8.32
N ASN A 264 1.35 -19.54 -7.31
CA ASN A 264 0.54 -19.51 -6.10
C ASN A 264 -0.35 -18.27 -5.98
N LEU A 265 -0.54 -17.51 -7.04
CA LEU A 265 -1.39 -16.31 -7.02
C LEU A 265 -2.82 -16.66 -6.57
N GLU A 266 -3.29 -15.94 -5.57
CA GLU A 266 -4.66 -16.00 -5.08
C GLU A 266 -5.47 -14.75 -5.45
N VAL A 267 -4.79 -13.61 -5.52
CA VAL A 267 -5.38 -12.30 -5.82
C VAL A 267 -4.54 -11.59 -6.87
N VAL A 268 -5.20 -11.19 -7.95
CA VAL A 268 -4.66 -10.30 -8.97
C VAL A 268 -5.58 -9.09 -9.08
N ASP A 269 -5.04 -7.91 -8.84
CA ASP A 269 -5.75 -6.64 -8.88
C ASP A 269 -4.96 -5.68 -9.79
N VAL A 270 -5.51 -5.36 -10.94
CA VAL A 270 -4.88 -4.49 -11.93
C VAL A 270 -5.82 -3.35 -12.26
N SER A 271 -5.34 -2.13 -12.13
CA SER A 271 -6.09 -0.92 -12.44
C SER A 271 -5.24 0.11 -13.17
N ASN A 272 -5.85 0.86 -14.09
CA ASN A 272 -5.19 1.90 -14.89
C ASN A 272 -3.86 1.43 -15.49
N PHE A 273 -3.89 0.32 -16.20
CA PHE A 273 -2.69 -0.35 -16.70
C PHE A 273 -2.86 -0.78 -18.15
N THR A 274 -1.85 -0.52 -18.99
CA THR A 274 -1.83 -1.02 -20.37
C THR A 274 -1.33 -2.46 -20.37
N ILE A 275 -2.14 -3.37 -20.90
CA ILE A 275 -1.87 -4.81 -20.88
C ILE A 275 -1.76 -5.34 -22.31
N MET A 276 -0.72 -6.12 -22.57
CA MET A 276 -0.72 -7.14 -23.63
C MET A 276 -1.40 -8.39 -23.05
N TRP A 277 -2.71 -8.55 -23.31
CA TRP A 277 -3.50 -9.61 -22.67
C TRP A 277 -2.92 -11.01 -22.83
N PRO A 278 -2.47 -11.46 -24.02
CA PRO A 278 -1.93 -12.81 -24.17
C PRO A 278 -0.73 -13.10 -23.26
N LYS A 279 0.17 -12.13 -23.12
CA LYS A 279 1.35 -12.28 -22.22
C LYS A 279 0.93 -12.26 -20.76
N PHE A 280 0.10 -11.30 -20.37
CA PHE A 280 -0.39 -11.19 -19.01
C PHE A 280 -1.20 -12.43 -18.59
N TYR A 281 -2.09 -12.88 -19.48
CA TYR A 281 -2.87 -14.08 -19.28
C TYR A 281 -1.98 -15.32 -19.13
N GLN A 282 -0.99 -15.51 -20.01
CA GLN A 282 -0.02 -16.60 -19.92
C GLN A 282 0.71 -16.62 -18.56
N MET A 283 0.99 -15.44 -18.03
CA MET A 283 1.62 -15.26 -16.73
C MET A 283 0.71 -15.69 -15.60
N ILE A 284 -0.51 -15.17 -15.52
CA ILE A 284 -1.44 -15.44 -14.40
C ILE A 284 -2.09 -16.83 -14.49
N SER A 285 -2.23 -17.41 -15.69
CA SER A 285 -2.86 -18.73 -15.91
C SER A 285 -2.07 -19.90 -15.33
N LYS A 286 -0.81 -19.68 -14.98
CA LYS A 286 0.00 -20.67 -14.23
C LYS A 286 -0.59 -20.99 -12.85
N SER A 287 -1.39 -20.08 -12.27
CA SER A 287 -1.99 -20.29 -10.96
C SER A 287 -3.42 -20.83 -11.04
N SER A 288 -3.59 -22.09 -10.65
CA SER A 288 -4.92 -22.68 -10.43
C SER A 288 -5.59 -22.27 -9.11
N ARG A 289 -4.92 -21.42 -8.31
CA ARG A 289 -5.38 -21.01 -6.97
C ARG A 289 -6.07 -19.65 -6.98
N LEU A 290 -6.16 -18.98 -8.12
CA LEU A 290 -6.72 -17.64 -8.23
C LEU A 290 -8.17 -17.61 -7.74
N LYS A 291 -8.42 -16.77 -6.74
CA LYS A 291 -9.72 -16.56 -6.09
C LYS A 291 -10.35 -15.22 -6.46
N ARG A 292 -9.51 -14.22 -6.71
CA ARG A 292 -9.94 -12.86 -7.05
C ARG A 292 -9.15 -12.34 -8.24
N LEU A 293 -9.88 -11.93 -9.27
CA LEU A 293 -9.34 -11.23 -10.44
C LEU A 293 -10.07 -9.90 -10.59
N ARG A 294 -9.33 -8.80 -10.55
CA ARG A 294 -9.83 -7.46 -10.81
C ARG A 294 -9.05 -6.85 -11.97
N LEU A 295 -9.78 -6.42 -12.99
CA LEU A 295 -9.27 -5.74 -14.17
C LEU A 295 -10.07 -4.43 -14.35
N TRP A 296 -9.52 -3.31 -13.85
CA TRP A 296 -10.21 -2.02 -13.83
C TRP A 296 -9.47 -0.98 -14.66
N SER A 297 -10.21 -0.30 -15.53
CA SER A 297 -9.64 0.71 -16.42
C SER A 297 -8.37 0.21 -17.12
N VAL A 298 -8.42 -1.04 -17.58
CA VAL A 298 -7.32 -1.68 -18.27
C VAL A 298 -7.39 -1.26 -19.74
N VAL A 299 -6.27 -0.81 -20.28
CA VAL A 299 -6.09 -0.51 -21.68
C VAL A 299 -5.39 -1.69 -22.34
N PHE A 300 -5.92 -2.21 -23.43
CA PHE A 300 -5.29 -3.26 -24.22
C PHE A 300 -4.34 -2.61 -25.25
N ASP A 301 -3.16 -3.20 -25.40
CA ASP A 301 -2.12 -2.66 -26.31
C ASP A 301 -2.54 -2.79 -27.78
N ASP A 302 -3.33 -3.82 -28.09
CA ASP A 302 -3.93 -4.03 -29.41
C ASP A 302 -5.45 -3.83 -29.31
N ASP A 303 -6.02 -2.93 -30.12
CA ASP A 303 -7.46 -2.64 -30.16
C ASP A 303 -8.31 -3.87 -30.54
N ASP A 304 -7.72 -4.86 -31.21
CA ASP A 304 -8.38 -6.12 -31.57
C ASP A 304 -8.31 -7.18 -30.44
N GLU A 305 -7.61 -6.91 -29.33
CA GLU A 305 -7.55 -7.85 -28.22
C GLU A 305 -8.87 -7.94 -27.46
N VAL A 306 -9.42 -9.14 -27.43
CA VAL A 306 -10.65 -9.45 -26.70
C VAL A 306 -10.35 -10.46 -25.59
N VAL A 307 -10.67 -10.09 -24.35
CA VAL A 307 -10.64 -11.02 -23.23
C VAL A 307 -11.86 -11.91 -23.26
N ASP A 308 -11.68 -13.17 -23.61
CA ASP A 308 -12.78 -14.12 -23.56
C ASP A 308 -13.03 -14.60 -22.13
N VAL A 309 -14.25 -14.34 -21.65
CA VAL A 309 -14.69 -14.78 -20.32
C VAL A 309 -14.70 -16.31 -20.20
N GLU A 310 -14.84 -17.04 -21.31
CA GLU A 310 -14.71 -18.50 -21.34
C GLU A 310 -13.29 -18.94 -20.94
N THR A 311 -12.27 -18.27 -21.44
CA THR A 311 -10.88 -18.51 -21.10
C THR A 311 -10.64 -18.31 -19.60
N ILE A 312 -11.20 -17.23 -19.02
CA ILE A 312 -11.14 -16.98 -17.57
C ILE A 312 -11.82 -18.14 -16.80
N ALA A 313 -13.01 -18.59 -17.25
CA ALA A 313 -13.75 -19.65 -16.58
C ALA A 313 -13.00 -20.98 -16.56
N VAL A 314 -12.33 -21.33 -17.66
CA VAL A 314 -11.57 -22.59 -17.79
C VAL A 314 -10.29 -22.56 -16.96
N CYS A 315 -9.56 -21.44 -16.97
CA CYS A 315 -8.24 -21.39 -16.34
C CYS A 315 -8.28 -21.10 -14.85
N PHE A 316 -9.33 -20.46 -14.36
CA PHE A 316 -9.44 -20.11 -12.94
C PHE A 316 -10.63 -20.79 -12.26
N PRO A 317 -10.60 -22.12 -12.09
CA PRO A 317 -11.73 -22.85 -11.55
C PRO A 317 -12.08 -22.50 -10.08
N ARG A 318 -11.21 -21.82 -9.36
CA ARG A 318 -11.42 -21.36 -7.98
C ARG A 318 -11.83 -19.90 -7.87
N LEU A 319 -12.01 -19.22 -8.99
CA LEU A 319 -12.35 -17.80 -9.02
C LEU A 319 -13.71 -17.58 -8.34
N SER A 320 -13.69 -16.85 -7.23
CA SER A 320 -14.90 -16.53 -6.43
C SER A 320 -15.29 -15.06 -6.54
N HIS A 321 -14.39 -14.20 -6.95
CA HIS A 321 -14.61 -12.78 -7.13
C HIS A 321 -14.02 -12.34 -8.47
N LEU A 322 -14.89 -11.88 -9.35
CA LEU A 322 -14.50 -11.30 -10.65
C LEU A 322 -14.93 -9.85 -10.68
N SER A 323 -13.98 -8.97 -10.97
CA SER A 323 -14.23 -7.54 -11.09
C SER A 323 -13.70 -7.03 -12.44
N LEU A 324 -14.59 -6.46 -13.25
CA LEU A 324 -14.27 -5.99 -14.59
C LEU A 324 -14.78 -4.56 -14.76
N SER A 325 -13.99 -3.70 -15.39
CA SER A 325 -14.50 -2.43 -15.88
C SER A 325 -14.82 -2.54 -17.37
N TYR A 326 -15.89 -1.90 -17.76
CA TYR A 326 -16.34 -1.83 -19.15
C TYR A 326 -16.10 -0.43 -19.67
N ASP A 327 -15.17 -0.28 -20.61
CA ASP A 327 -14.86 1.01 -21.24
C ASP A 327 -15.39 1.01 -22.68
N LEU A 328 -16.17 2.02 -23.02
CA LEU A 328 -16.74 2.22 -24.34
C LEU A 328 -15.99 3.30 -25.15
N ARG A 329 -14.82 3.76 -24.68
CA ARG A 329 -14.15 4.89 -25.34
C ARG A 329 -14.02 4.72 -26.85
N ASP A 330 -13.83 3.48 -27.31
CA ASP A 330 -13.61 3.17 -28.73
C ASP A 330 -14.75 2.35 -29.34
N GLY A 331 -15.87 2.16 -28.67
CA GLY A 331 -17.02 1.37 -29.16
C GLY A 331 -16.78 -0.14 -29.22
N LEU A 332 -15.63 -0.62 -28.77
CA LEU A 332 -15.25 -2.02 -28.76
C LEU A 332 -15.51 -2.67 -27.42
N LEU A 333 -15.99 -3.90 -27.45
CA LEU A 333 -16.22 -4.71 -26.27
C LEU A 333 -14.97 -5.58 -26.04
N HIS A 334 -14.10 -5.15 -25.15
CA HIS A 334 -12.88 -5.90 -24.81
C HIS A 334 -13.13 -7.21 -24.06
N TYR A 335 -14.35 -7.44 -23.56
CA TYR A 335 -14.70 -8.69 -22.86
C TYR A 335 -15.74 -9.47 -23.65
N GLY A 336 -15.27 -10.48 -24.38
CA GLY A 336 -16.14 -11.38 -25.16
C GLY A 336 -16.92 -12.34 -24.28
N LEU A 337 -18.18 -12.58 -24.66
CA LEU A 337 -19.03 -13.60 -24.06
C LEU A 337 -19.22 -14.78 -25.03
N GLN A 338 -18.18 -15.17 -25.73
CA GLN A 338 -18.20 -16.33 -26.62
C GLN A 338 -18.13 -17.62 -25.80
N GLY A 339 -18.59 -18.73 -26.41
CA GLY A 339 -18.57 -20.03 -25.75
C GLY A 339 -19.73 -20.29 -24.78
N SER A 340 -19.64 -21.41 -24.07
CA SER A 340 -20.69 -21.90 -23.16
C SER A 340 -20.22 -22.16 -21.73
N SER A 341 -18.94 -21.94 -21.44
CA SER A 341 -18.37 -22.22 -20.12
C SER A 341 -18.94 -21.30 -19.05
N GLN A 342 -19.17 -21.87 -17.88
CA GLN A 342 -19.75 -21.17 -16.73
C GLN A 342 -18.70 -20.84 -15.68
N LEU A 343 -18.81 -19.68 -15.11
CA LEU A 343 -18.05 -19.21 -13.94
C LEU A 343 -18.70 -19.78 -12.65
N GLN A 344 -18.58 -21.09 -12.46
CA GLN A 344 -19.35 -21.83 -11.45
C GLN A 344 -19.07 -21.37 -10.02
N ASN A 345 -17.88 -20.90 -9.71
CA ASN A 345 -17.48 -20.53 -8.37
C ASN A 345 -17.53 -19.02 -8.10
N VAL A 346 -17.85 -18.21 -9.10
CA VAL A 346 -17.97 -16.77 -8.92
C VAL A 346 -19.21 -16.45 -8.07
N ALA A 347 -18.95 -15.99 -6.86
CA ALA A 347 -19.95 -15.57 -5.89
C ALA A 347 -20.16 -14.05 -5.88
N VAL A 348 -19.15 -13.28 -6.26
CA VAL A 348 -19.18 -11.83 -6.34
C VAL A 348 -18.75 -11.39 -7.74
N LEU A 349 -19.61 -10.66 -8.39
CA LEU A 349 -19.35 -10.00 -9.67
C LEU A 349 -19.42 -8.49 -9.43
N GLU A 350 -18.32 -7.81 -9.75
CA GLU A 350 -18.19 -6.37 -9.59
C GLU A 350 -17.93 -5.75 -10.96
N LEU A 351 -18.76 -4.81 -11.37
CA LEU A 351 -18.68 -4.15 -12.67
C LEU A 351 -18.48 -2.66 -12.45
N GLY A 352 -17.37 -2.14 -12.94
CA GLY A 352 -16.87 -0.82 -12.56
C GLY A 352 -16.87 0.22 -13.65
N TRP A 353 -17.04 1.46 -13.23
CA TRP A 353 -16.72 2.73 -13.91
C TRP A 353 -17.16 2.81 -15.37
N THR A 354 -18.44 2.49 -15.62
CA THR A 354 -18.90 2.37 -16.98
C THR A 354 -20.03 3.33 -17.29
N LEU A 355 -20.02 3.86 -18.51
CA LEU A 355 -21.16 4.56 -19.03
C LEU A 355 -22.31 3.57 -19.24
N ILE A 356 -23.46 3.86 -18.63
CA ILE A 356 -24.65 3.01 -18.72
C ILE A 356 -25.24 3.13 -20.13
N THR A 357 -25.19 2.03 -20.87
CA THR A 357 -25.73 1.91 -22.24
C THR A 357 -26.58 0.65 -22.38
N ASP A 358 -27.33 0.54 -23.49
CA ASP A 358 -28.07 -0.69 -23.80
C ASP A 358 -27.13 -1.89 -24.01
N ILE A 359 -25.96 -1.66 -24.62
CA ILE A 359 -24.95 -2.71 -24.83
C ILE A 359 -24.44 -3.22 -23.49
N PHE A 360 -24.13 -2.32 -22.55
CA PHE A 360 -23.75 -2.68 -21.19
C PHE A 360 -24.83 -3.51 -20.50
N SER A 361 -26.11 -3.13 -20.64
CA SER A 361 -27.23 -3.86 -20.07
C SER A 361 -27.28 -5.33 -20.54
N HIS A 362 -27.09 -5.55 -21.86
CA HIS A 362 -27.07 -6.89 -22.44
C HIS A 362 -25.86 -7.70 -21.97
N TRP A 363 -24.71 -7.06 -21.87
CA TRP A 363 -23.47 -7.69 -21.39
C TRP A 363 -23.60 -8.13 -19.93
N VAL A 364 -24.18 -7.31 -19.05
CA VAL A 364 -24.49 -7.67 -17.66
C VAL A 364 -25.38 -8.91 -17.63
N GLY A 365 -26.43 -8.96 -18.47
CA GLY A 365 -27.32 -10.12 -18.57
C GLY A 365 -26.56 -11.40 -18.97
N GLY A 366 -25.68 -11.29 -19.97
CA GLY A 366 -24.85 -12.42 -20.42
C GLY A 366 -23.86 -12.91 -19.37
N LEU A 367 -23.28 -12.02 -18.55
CA LEU A 367 -22.43 -12.41 -17.42
C LEU A 367 -23.21 -13.12 -16.31
N LEU A 368 -24.42 -12.63 -15.98
CA LEU A 368 -25.28 -13.26 -14.99
C LEU A 368 -25.67 -14.68 -15.40
N ASP A 369 -25.98 -14.90 -16.69
CA ASP A 369 -26.31 -16.24 -17.22
C ASP A 369 -25.12 -17.23 -17.09
N ARG A 370 -23.89 -16.72 -16.99
CA ARG A 370 -22.66 -17.53 -16.84
C ARG A 370 -22.25 -17.75 -15.38
N CYS A 371 -22.84 -17.02 -14.43
CA CYS A 371 -22.51 -17.09 -13.00
C CYS A 371 -23.66 -17.74 -12.20
N PRO A 372 -23.86 -19.07 -12.29
CA PRO A 372 -25.05 -19.72 -11.69
C PRO A 372 -25.09 -19.66 -10.16
N ASN A 373 -23.94 -19.50 -9.52
CA ASN A 373 -23.81 -19.43 -8.05
C ASN A 373 -23.52 -18.02 -7.54
N LEU A 374 -23.82 -17.00 -8.35
CA LEU A 374 -23.63 -15.61 -7.97
C LEU A 374 -24.49 -15.26 -6.75
N LYS A 375 -23.88 -14.60 -5.78
CA LYS A 375 -24.52 -14.12 -4.54
C LYS A 375 -24.65 -12.61 -4.52
N LYS A 376 -23.68 -11.91 -5.09
CA LYS A 376 -23.62 -10.45 -5.07
C LYS A 376 -23.19 -9.90 -6.44
N LEU A 377 -23.94 -8.92 -6.91
CA LEU A 377 -23.61 -8.10 -8.07
C LEU A 377 -23.41 -6.66 -7.59
N VAL A 378 -22.25 -6.10 -7.83
CA VAL A 378 -21.94 -4.68 -7.57
C VAL A 378 -21.76 -3.97 -8.90
N ILE A 379 -22.43 -2.87 -9.08
CA ILE A 379 -22.32 -2.04 -10.28
C ILE A 379 -21.91 -0.63 -9.86
N HIS A 380 -20.71 -0.23 -10.26
CA HIS A 380 -20.23 1.15 -10.10
C HIS A 380 -20.53 1.91 -11.38
N GLY A 381 -21.52 2.78 -11.33
CA GLY A 381 -21.95 3.59 -12.46
C GLY A 381 -21.37 4.99 -12.43
N VAL A 382 -20.89 5.48 -13.56
CA VAL A 382 -20.67 6.91 -13.76
C VAL A 382 -21.96 7.49 -14.33
N VAL A 383 -22.62 8.33 -13.56
CA VAL A 383 -23.72 9.14 -14.05
C VAL A 383 -23.10 10.47 -14.44
N SER A 384 -22.88 10.69 -15.75
CA SER A 384 -22.59 12.05 -16.21
C SER A 384 -23.70 12.96 -15.68
N GLU A 385 -23.34 14.16 -15.19
CA GLU A 385 -24.35 15.11 -14.66
C GLU A 385 -25.55 15.14 -15.61
N THR A 386 -26.68 14.59 -15.14
CA THR A 386 -27.91 14.39 -15.94
C THR A 386 -28.49 15.72 -16.39
N LYS A 387 -27.89 16.31 -17.41
CA LYS A 387 -28.34 17.59 -17.99
C LYS A 387 -29.34 17.37 -19.12
N ASN A 388 -29.41 16.13 -19.67
CA ASN A 388 -30.23 15.84 -20.84
C ASN A 388 -31.30 14.80 -20.55
N HIS A 389 -32.49 14.97 -21.14
CA HIS A 389 -33.60 14.05 -21.04
C HIS A 389 -33.25 12.63 -21.53
N GLU A 390 -32.37 12.49 -22.51
CA GLU A 390 -31.91 11.20 -23.03
C GLU A 390 -31.14 10.39 -22.02
N GLU A 391 -30.27 11.01 -21.23
CA GLU A 391 -29.48 10.34 -20.18
C GLU A 391 -30.39 9.83 -19.06
N CYS A 392 -31.37 10.63 -18.63
CA CYS A 392 -32.38 10.19 -17.70
C CYS A 392 -33.19 8.99 -18.22
N GLN A 393 -33.51 8.99 -19.50
CA GLN A 393 -34.25 7.89 -20.13
C GLN A 393 -33.39 6.62 -20.19
N THR A 394 -32.12 6.73 -20.53
CA THR A 394 -31.16 5.61 -20.55
C THR A 394 -31.00 5.00 -19.17
N LEU A 395 -30.84 5.81 -18.12
CA LEU A 395 -30.76 5.34 -16.74
C LEU A 395 -32.06 4.64 -16.29
N ALA A 396 -33.23 5.19 -16.66
CA ALA A 396 -34.51 4.59 -16.35
C ALA A 396 -34.69 3.24 -17.06
N ASN A 397 -34.28 3.14 -18.32
CA ASN A 397 -34.28 1.89 -19.09
C ASN A 397 -33.37 0.84 -18.47
N PHE A 398 -32.13 1.24 -18.13
CA PHE A 398 -31.17 0.37 -17.44
C PHE A 398 -31.72 -0.13 -16.11
N THR A 399 -32.21 0.77 -15.26
CA THR A 399 -32.81 0.38 -13.98
C THR A 399 -33.97 -0.60 -14.16
N SER A 400 -34.84 -0.35 -15.13
CA SER A 400 -35.95 -1.22 -15.45
C SER A 400 -35.46 -2.59 -15.96
N TYR A 401 -34.41 -2.63 -16.74
CA TYR A 401 -33.79 -3.87 -17.22
C TYR A 401 -33.21 -4.68 -16.05
N ILE A 402 -32.42 -4.06 -15.19
CA ILE A 402 -31.86 -4.72 -14.00
C ILE A 402 -32.97 -5.25 -13.08
N VAL A 403 -34.03 -4.48 -12.84
CA VAL A 403 -35.18 -4.96 -12.03
C VAL A 403 -35.83 -6.20 -12.67
N ARG A 404 -35.91 -6.29 -13.99
CA ARG A 404 -36.39 -7.50 -14.68
C ARG A 404 -35.44 -8.67 -14.50
N LEU A 405 -34.12 -8.45 -14.62
CA LEU A 405 -33.11 -9.47 -14.37
C LEU A 405 -33.20 -9.99 -12.93
N MET A 406 -33.41 -9.11 -11.96
CA MET A 406 -33.53 -9.48 -10.54
C MET A 406 -34.71 -10.43 -10.29
N ARG A 407 -35.77 -10.37 -11.09
CA ARG A 407 -36.88 -11.37 -11.00
C ARG A 407 -36.41 -12.77 -11.40
N LYS A 408 -35.44 -12.89 -12.30
CA LYS A 408 -34.82 -14.17 -12.70
C LYS A 408 -33.79 -14.65 -11.67
N TYR A 409 -33.08 -13.71 -11.03
CA TYR A 409 -31.96 -13.98 -10.10
C TYR A 409 -32.29 -13.47 -8.68
N ILE A 410 -33.43 -13.87 -8.12
CA ILE A 410 -33.96 -13.42 -6.82
C ILE A 410 -33.02 -13.68 -5.64
N HIS A 411 -32.05 -14.58 -5.80
CA HIS A 411 -31.08 -14.95 -4.78
C HIS A 411 -29.82 -14.05 -4.81
N VAL A 412 -29.68 -13.17 -5.80
CA VAL A 412 -28.55 -12.29 -5.97
C VAL A 412 -28.82 -10.95 -5.31
N GLU A 413 -27.96 -10.55 -4.40
CA GLU A 413 -27.94 -9.18 -3.86
C GLU A 413 -27.36 -8.23 -4.91
N VAL A 414 -28.05 -7.13 -5.21
CA VAL A 414 -27.55 -6.10 -6.12
C VAL A 414 -27.28 -4.83 -5.36
N GLN A 415 -26.08 -4.32 -5.52
CA GLN A 415 -25.62 -3.06 -4.95
C GLN A 415 -25.23 -2.12 -6.10
N PHE A 416 -25.76 -0.91 -6.05
CA PHE A 416 -25.35 0.17 -6.95
C PHE A 416 -24.54 1.19 -6.16
N GLU A 417 -23.38 1.51 -6.68
CA GLU A 417 -22.54 2.59 -6.18
C GLU A 417 -22.41 3.62 -7.32
N TYR A 418 -22.79 4.86 -7.06
CA TYR A 418 -22.72 5.96 -8.02
C TYR A 418 -21.76 7.00 -7.50
N GLU A 419 -20.87 7.47 -8.39
CA GLU A 419 -20.08 8.68 -8.21
C GLU A 419 -20.49 9.78 -9.20
#